data_959d519eebfad0fd1587c43515f3aa45
#
_entry.id   959d519eebfad0fd1587c43515f3aa45
#
_cell.length_a   1.000
_cell.length_b   1.000
_cell.length_c   1.000
_cell.angle_alpha   90.00
_cell.angle_beta   90.00
_cell.angle_gamma   90.00
#
_symmetry.space_group_name_H-M   'P 1'
#
loop_
_entity.id
_entity.type
_entity.pdbx_description
1 polymer ?
#
loop_
_entity_poly.entity_id
_entity_poly.type
_entity_poly.pdbx_seq_one_letter_code
_entity_poly.pdbx_strand_id
1 'polypeptide(L)'
;MENQALGLAEAVQRLFSSRIVVKQIRWRKAFDKLPSALKARWMLDPSSDAVEPATGEAWPDLWIATGRATLPLSARVRELSGGKTFVVQTQDPRWRNGVYDLVVAPAHDGVTGSNVLSITGSPHRVTAERLAESATAFADRLEPLPRPRVAALIGGRSRAFDLPEAHAADLADRIARAVESAGGSLMLTFSRRTPEAAKAAMTARLAHLPGLIWDGEGP
;
A
#
# COMPACT_ATOMS: atom_id res chain seq x y z
N MET A 1 0.06 0.49 3.09
CA MET A 1 1.33 1.20 3.36
C MET A 1 2.50 0.22 3.41
N GLU A 2 2.42 -0.87 4.12
CA GLU A 2 3.47 -1.91 4.18
C GLU A 2 3.97 -2.34 2.78
N ASN A 3 3.06 -2.62 1.86
CA ASN A 3 3.40 -2.99 0.48
C ASN A 3 4.28 -1.99 -0.29
N GLN A 4 4.32 -0.72 0.12
CA GLN A 4 5.18 0.27 -0.51
C GLN A 4 6.64 0.11 -0.05
N ALA A 5 6.86 -0.05 1.25
CA ALA A 5 8.20 -0.31 1.78
C ALA A 5 8.73 -1.66 1.30
N LEU A 6 7.90 -2.70 1.35
CA LEU A 6 8.26 -4.03 0.85
C LEU A 6 8.54 -4.03 -0.65
N GLY A 7 7.73 -3.36 -1.46
CA GLY A 7 7.95 -3.27 -2.90
C GLY A 7 9.31 -2.66 -3.25
N LEU A 8 9.71 -1.60 -2.52
CA LEU A 8 11.03 -1.00 -2.70
C LEU A 8 12.15 -1.92 -2.19
N ALA A 9 11.96 -2.55 -1.02
CA ALA A 9 12.94 -3.48 -0.46
C ALA A 9 13.15 -4.71 -1.37
N GLU A 10 12.08 -5.30 -1.87
CA GLU A 10 12.13 -6.41 -2.84
C GLU A 10 12.79 -5.99 -4.16
N ALA A 11 12.59 -4.75 -4.61
CA ALA A 11 13.29 -4.22 -5.78
C ALA A 11 14.80 -4.12 -5.55
N VAL A 12 15.22 -3.64 -4.39
CA VAL A 12 16.65 -3.61 -3.99
C VAL A 12 17.20 -5.02 -3.91
N GLN A 13 16.46 -5.97 -3.31
CA GLN A 13 16.89 -7.37 -3.18
C GLN A 13 17.10 -8.05 -4.54
N ARG A 14 16.34 -7.68 -5.58
CA ARG A 14 16.57 -8.19 -6.95
C ARG A 14 17.88 -7.67 -7.58
N LEU A 15 18.38 -6.54 -7.12
CA LEU A 15 19.62 -5.93 -7.63
C LEU A 15 20.85 -6.32 -6.79
N PHE A 16 20.67 -6.55 -5.50
CA PHE A 16 21.74 -6.79 -4.54
C PHE A 16 21.35 -7.94 -3.61
N SER A 17 22.26 -8.87 -3.38
CA SER A 17 22.07 -9.91 -2.36
C SER A 17 21.85 -9.26 -0.99
N SER A 18 20.66 -9.38 -0.44
CA SER A 18 20.30 -8.73 0.82
C SER A 18 19.21 -9.52 1.59
N ARG A 19 19.21 -9.36 2.90
CA ARG A 19 18.18 -9.91 3.79
C ARG A 19 17.19 -8.81 4.18
N ILE A 20 15.91 -9.02 3.91
CA ILE A 20 14.85 -8.11 4.34
C ILE A 20 14.39 -8.53 5.74
N VAL A 21 14.40 -7.59 6.68
CA VAL A 21 13.83 -7.73 8.02
C VAL A 21 12.69 -6.74 8.16
N VAL A 22 11.47 -7.24 8.33
CA VAL A 22 10.28 -6.41 8.48
C VAL A 22 10.09 -6.06 9.94
N LYS A 23 9.92 -4.78 10.24
CA LYS A 23 9.63 -4.27 11.58
C LYS A 23 8.30 -3.52 11.60
N GLN A 24 7.42 -3.85 12.52
CA GLN A 24 6.13 -3.19 12.70
C GLN A 24 6.17 -2.20 13.85
N ILE A 25 5.94 -0.95 13.54
CA ILE A 25 5.92 0.14 14.53
C ILE A 25 4.48 0.45 14.94
N ARG A 26 4.24 0.40 16.23
CA ARG A 26 2.94 0.71 16.84
C ARG A 26 3.11 1.68 17.98
N TRP A 27 2.26 2.70 18.04
CA TRP A 27 2.18 3.65 19.14
C TRP A 27 1.04 3.25 20.09
N ARG A 28 1.20 3.46 21.38
CA ARG A 28 0.09 3.33 22.33
C ARG A 28 -1.03 4.28 21.92
N LYS A 29 -2.28 3.83 21.99
CA LYS A 29 -3.47 4.58 21.53
C LYS A 29 -3.51 6.03 22.03
N ALA A 30 -3.09 6.28 23.28
CA ALA A 30 -3.04 7.62 23.85
C ALA A 30 -2.12 8.60 23.09
N PHE A 31 -1.08 8.10 22.42
CA PHE A 31 -0.05 8.90 21.76
C PHE A 31 -0.11 8.82 20.22
N ASP A 32 -0.98 7.97 19.67
CA ASP A 32 -1.03 7.75 18.22
C ASP A 32 -1.34 9.03 17.42
N LYS A 33 -2.19 9.90 17.98
CA LYS A 33 -2.59 11.15 17.33
C LYS A 33 -1.62 12.31 17.52
N LEU A 34 -0.60 12.16 18.35
CA LEU A 34 0.39 13.22 18.55
C LEU A 34 1.17 13.54 17.26
N PRO A 35 1.57 14.81 17.09
CA PRO A 35 2.51 15.18 16.02
C PRO A 35 3.80 14.36 16.11
N SER A 36 4.37 14.01 14.96
CA SER A 36 5.61 13.20 14.90
C SER A 36 6.77 13.81 15.69
N ALA A 37 6.87 15.14 15.71
CA ALA A 37 7.93 15.86 16.45
C ALA A 37 7.85 15.69 17.99
N LEU A 38 6.69 15.35 18.53
CA LEU A 38 6.47 15.18 19.97
C LEU A 38 6.52 13.71 20.40
N LYS A 39 6.64 12.78 19.47
CA LYS A 39 6.66 11.35 19.77
C LYS A 39 8.04 10.92 20.27
N ALA A 40 8.04 10.27 21.43
CA ALA A 40 9.23 9.72 22.05
C ALA A 40 9.13 8.18 22.14
N ARG A 41 10.27 7.51 22.22
CA ARG A 41 10.37 6.05 22.19
C ARG A 41 9.55 5.35 23.28
N TRP A 42 9.49 5.89 24.48
CA TRP A 42 8.71 5.33 25.59
C TRP A 42 7.19 5.30 25.34
N MET A 43 6.73 6.03 24.31
CA MET A 43 5.33 6.05 23.86
C MET A 43 4.99 4.88 22.94
N LEU A 44 5.97 4.06 22.52
CA LEU A 44 5.72 2.88 21.72
C LEU A 44 4.88 1.87 22.48
N ASP A 45 4.05 1.16 21.75
CA ASP A 45 3.33 0.00 22.30
C ASP A 45 4.33 -1.12 22.59
N PRO A 46 4.15 -1.89 23.69
CA PRO A 46 5.02 -3.04 23.99
C PRO A 46 5.08 -4.09 22.88
N SER A 47 4.05 -4.16 22.03
CA SER A 47 4.02 -5.05 20.85
C SER A 47 4.73 -4.48 19.62
N SER A 48 5.33 -3.30 19.71
CA SER A 48 6.12 -2.71 18.64
C SER A 48 7.49 -3.35 18.57
N ASP A 49 7.97 -3.61 17.35
CA ASP A 49 9.33 -4.09 17.17
C ASP A 49 10.37 -3.06 17.61
N ALA A 50 11.48 -3.54 18.10
CA ALA A 50 12.62 -2.68 18.45
C ALA A 50 13.21 -2.03 17.20
N VAL A 51 13.50 -0.75 17.27
CA VAL A 51 14.14 0.00 16.17
C VAL A 51 15.62 -0.33 16.11
N GLU A 52 16.27 -0.32 17.26
CA GLU A 52 17.70 -0.65 17.38
C GLU A 52 17.95 -2.13 17.10
N PRO A 53 19.11 -2.48 16.56
CA PRO A 53 19.53 -3.85 16.47
C PRO A 53 19.71 -4.48 17.87
N ALA A 54 19.66 -5.80 17.94
CA ALA A 54 19.97 -6.50 19.19
C ALA A 54 21.42 -6.24 19.60
N THR A 55 21.71 -6.46 20.89
CA THR A 55 23.07 -6.26 21.41
C THR A 55 24.06 -7.12 20.64
N GLY A 56 25.07 -6.50 20.05
CA GLY A 56 26.09 -7.15 19.23
C GLY A 56 25.76 -7.27 17.75
N GLU A 57 24.55 -6.89 17.34
CA GLU A 57 24.20 -6.83 15.91
C GLU A 57 24.54 -5.45 15.32
N ALA A 58 24.90 -5.46 14.03
CA ALA A 58 25.13 -4.23 13.27
C ALA A 58 23.79 -3.55 12.88
N TRP A 59 23.83 -2.23 12.73
CA TRP A 59 22.78 -1.49 12.07
C TRP A 59 22.63 -1.95 10.62
N PRO A 60 21.40 -2.00 10.06
CA PRO A 60 21.22 -2.34 8.65
C PRO A 60 21.85 -1.28 7.75
N ASP A 61 22.33 -1.70 6.58
CA ASP A 61 22.84 -0.77 5.56
C ASP A 61 21.73 0.14 5.02
N LEU A 62 20.50 -0.39 4.93
CA LEU A 62 19.35 0.29 4.38
C LEU A 62 18.13 0.17 5.30
N TRP A 63 17.51 1.30 5.61
CA TRP A 63 16.25 1.41 6.33
C TRP A 63 15.18 2.02 5.44
N ILE A 64 14.16 1.27 5.09
CA ILE A 64 13.03 1.75 4.29
C ILE A 64 11.79 1.84 5.18
N ALA A 65 11.22 3.03 5.27
CA ALA A 65 10.06 3.28 6.12
C ALA A 65 8.89 3.87 5.35
N THR A 66 7.68 3.59 5.83
CA THR A 66 6.44 4.09 5.25
C THR A 66 5.42 4.45 6.33
N GLY A 67 4.67 5.52 6.07
CA GLY A 67 3.58 5.96 6.92
C GLY A 67 4.01 6.80 8.12
N ARG A 68 3.03 7.49 8.73
CA ARG A 68 3.29 8.46 9.81
C ARG A 68 3.85 7.85 11.09
N ALA A 69 3.54 6.60 11.34
CA ALA A 69 4.00 5.93 12.56
C ALA A 69 5.53 5.79 12.60
N THR A 70 6.19 5.65 11.46
CA THR A 70 7.63 5.43 11.37
C THR A 70 8.45 6.72 11.35
N LEU A 71 7.85 7.86 11.00
CA LEU A 71 8.57 9.12 10.78
C LEU A 71 9.53 9.52 11.91
N PRO A 72 9.10 9.60 13.20
CA PRO A 72 9.98 10.06 14.26
C PRO A 72 11.12 9.08 14.57
N LEU A 73 10.91 7.81 14.27
CA LEU A 73 11.90 6.76 14.50
C LEU A 73 12.91 6.69 13.37
N SER A 74 12.45 6.72 12.13
CA SER A 74 13.31 6.71 10.94
C SER A 74 14.27 7.89 10.91
N ALA A 75 13.82 9.08 11.30
CA ALA A 75 14.67 10.25 11.43
C ALA A 75 15.83 10.02 12.44
N ARG A 76 15.59 9.22 13.48
CA ARG A 76 16.61 8.90 14.49
C ARG A 76 17.53 7.76 14.11
N VAL A 77 17.08 6.86 13.22
CA VAL A 77 17.92 5.72 12.77
C VAL A 77 19.23 6.21 12.17
N ARG A 78 19.18 7.24 11.33
CA ARG A 78 20.37 7.85 10.74
C ARG A 78 21.34 8.36 11.81
N GLU A 79 20.82 9.06 12.80
CA GLU A 79 21.62 9.59 13.92
C GLU A 79 22.20 8.45 14.79
N LEU A 80 21.36 7.52 15.23
CA LEU A 80 21.73 6.43 16.12
C LEU A 80 22.72 5.45 15.48
N SER A 81 22.64 5.25 14.17
CA SER A 81 23.60 4.43 13.42
C SER A 81 24.93 5.14 13.16
N GLY A 82 25.08 6.40 13.58
CA GLY A 82 26.25 7.23 13.26
C GLY A 82 26.39 7.49 11.75
N GLY A 83 25.27 7.57 11.02
CA GLY A 83 25.24 7.78 9.58
C GLY A 83 25.57 6.54 8.74
N LYS A 84 25.69 5.37 9.35
CA LYS A 84 26.00 4.10 8.64
C LYS A 84 24.78 3.53 7.88
N THR A 85 23.58 3.78 8.38
CA THR A 85 22.33 3.35 7.75
C THR A 85 21.83 4.40 6.77
N PHE A 86 21.63 4.02 5.52
CA PHE A 86 20.94 4.86 4.54
C PHE A 86 19.43 4.81 4.77
N VAL A 87 18.81 5.94 5.05
CA VAL A 87 17.41 6.01 5.49
C VAL A 87 16.51 6.55 4.37
N VAL A 88 15.60 5.70 3.92
CA VAL A 88 14.59 6.01 2.89
C VAL A 88 13.22 6.12 3.52
N GLN A 89 12.55 7.24 3.28
CA GLN A 89 11.15 7.43 3.63
C GLN A 89 10.29 7.41 2.37
N THR A 90 9.29 6.55 2.32
CA THR A 90 8.29 6.58 1.24
C THR A 90 7.11 7.46 1.64
N GLN A 91 6.50 8.13 0.67
CA GLN A 91 5.45 9.15 0.81
C GLN A 91 5.96 10.47 1.42
N ASP A 92 5.13 11.52 1.30
CA ASP A 92 5.39 12.81 1.93
C ASP A 92 5.49 12.67 3.46
N PRO A 93 6.64 12.93 4.07
CA PRO A 93 6.78 12.90 5.52
C PRO A 93 6.01 14.03 6.20
N ARG A 94 5.58 15.07 5.47
CA ARG A 94 4.95 16.29 5.99
C ARG A 94 5.75 16.92 7.13
N TRP A 95 7.04 16.73 7.10
CA TRP A 95 8.00 17.16 8.08
C TRP A 95 9.38 17.30 7.40
N ARG A 96 10.41 17.64 8.16
CA ARG A 96 11.78 17.95 7.70
C ARG A 96 12.36 16.85 6.79
N ASN A 97 12.37 17.07 5.48
CA ASN A 97 12.91 16.10 4.51
C ASN A 97 14.39 15.81 4.72
N GLY A 98 15.18 16.80 5.15
CA GLY A 98 16.62 16.69 5.33
C GLY A 98 17.08 15.73 6.46
N VAL A 99 16.15 15.15 7.24
CA VAL A 99 16.50 14.12 8.23
C VAL A 99 16.59 12.72 7.64
N TYR A 100 16.16 12.54 6.38
CA TYR A 100 16.26 11.30 5.62
C TYR A 100 17.33 11.45 4.54
N ASP A 101 17.94 10.35 4.15
CA ASP A 101 18.88 10.35 3.02
C ASP A 101 18.12 10.42 1.69
N LEU A 102 16.95 9.79 1.61
CA LEU A 102 16.07 9.82 0.45
C LEU A 102 14.60 9.84 0.86
N VAL A 103 13.82 10.69 0.21
CA VAL A 103 12.35 10.68 0.26
C VAL A 103 11.82 10.25 -1.11
N VAL A 104 11.10 9.14 -1.17
CA VAL A 104 10.44 8.67 -2.39
C VAL A 104 8.97 9.03 -2.31
N ALA A 105 8.54 10.06 -3.01
CA ALA A 105 7.18 10.60 -2.91
C ALA A 105 6.45 10.56 -4.26
N PRO A 106 5.14 10.25 -4.26
CA PRO A 106 4.31 10.43 -5.45
C PRO A 106 4.33 11.88 -5.95
N ALA A 107 4.38 12.06 -7.26
CA ALA A 107 4.42 13.40 -7.86
C ALA A 107 3.23 14.29 -7.44
N HIS A 108 2.06 13.70 -7.19
CA HIS A 108 0.87 14.42 -6.75
C HIS A 108 0.94 14.92 -5.29
N ASP A 109 1.90 14.46 -4.49
CA ASP A 109 2.14 14.98 -3.14
C ASP A 109 2.87 16.34 -3.17
N GLY A 110 3.47 16.73 -4.30
CA GLY A 110 4.13 18.03 -4.49
C GLY A 110 5.38 18.23 -3.62
N VAL A 111 5.98 17.16 -3.11
CA VAL A 111 7.18 17.24 -2.26
C VAL A 111 8.40 17.57 -3.10
N THR A 112 9.19 18.54 -2.64
CA THR A 112 10.43 18.97 -3.31
C THR A 112 11.62 18.96 -2.35
N GLY A 113 12.81 18.79 -2.88
CA GLY A 113 14.07 18.79 -2.11
C GLY A 113 15.19 18.11 -2.88
N SER A 114 16.45 18.39 -2.49
CA SER A 114 17.63 17.77 -3.13
C SER A 114 17.72 16.25 -2.90
N ASN A 115 17.05 15.76 -1.86
CA ASN A 115 16.97 14.35 -1.50
C ASN A 115 15.58 13.76 -1.77
N VAL A 116 14.77 14.38 -2.65
CA VAL A 116 13.43 13.90 -2.99
C VAL A 116 13.43 13.29 -4.38
N LEU A 117 13.03 12.04 -4.49
CA LEU A 117 12.73 11.36 -5.74
C LEU A 117 11.21 11.36 -5.94
N SER A 118 10.75 12.19 -6.86
CA SER A 118 9.35 12.22 -7.28
C SER A 118 9.07 11.10 -8.28
N ILE A 119 8.04 10.29 -8.01
CA ILE A 119 7.66 9.15 -8.85
C ILE A 119 6.21 9.23 -9.31
N THR A 120 5.90 8.65 -10.46
CA THR A 120 4.52 8.44 -10.89
C THR A 120 3.94 7.24 -10.14
N GLY A 121 2.82 7.45 -9.44
CA GLY A 121 2.23 6.41 -8.58
C GLY A 121 2.94 6.24 -7.24
N SER A 122 3.08 5.02 -6.78
CA SER A 122 3.77 4.68 -5.53
C SER A 122 4.49 3.33 -5.65
N PRO A 123 5.53 3.06 -4.86
CA PRO A 123 6.18 1.75 -4.85
C PRO A 123 5.16 0.65 -4.55
N HIS A 124 5.30 -0.49 -5.21
CA HIS A 124 4.40 -1.63 -5.07
C HIS A 124 5.13 -2.95 -5.29
N ARG A 125 4.47 -4.06 -4.93
CA ARG A 125 5.02 -5.42 -5.04
C ARG A 125 4.59 -6.15 -6.32
N VAL A 126 3.87 -5.47 -7.21
CA VAL A 126 3.42 -6.07 -8.47
C VAL A 126 4.59 -6.08 -9.44
N THR A 127 4.99 -7.27 -9.89
CA THR A 127 6.02 -7.51 -10.90
C THR A 127 5.46 -8.36 -12.04
N ALA A 128 6.18 -8.45 -13.15
CA ALA A 128 5.78 -9.29 -14.29
C ALA A 128 5.66 -10.77 -13.88
N GLU A 129 6.59 -11.24 -13.04
CA GLU A 129 6.60 -12.62 -12.54
C GLU A 129 5.38 -12.89 -11.67
N ARG A 130 5.06 -11.99 -10.72
CA ARG A 130 3.85 -12.11 -9.88
C ARG A 130 2.56 -12.08 -10.68
N LEU A 131 2.52 -11.26 -11.74
CA LEU A 131 1.36 -11.25 -12.63
C LEU A 131 1.23 -12.58 -13.39
N ALA A 132 2.32 -13.15 -13.87
CA ALA A 132 2.33 -14.45 -14.54
C ALA A 132 1.92 -15.59 -13.59
N GLU A 133 2.46 -15.62 -12.37
CA GLU A 133 2.09 -16.57 -11.33
C GLU A 133 0.59 -16.47 -10.99
N SER A 134 0.09 -15.25 -10.80
CA SER A 134 -1.33 -15.02 -10.53
C SER A 134 -2.20 -15.41 -11.72
N ALA A 135 -1.78 -15.11 -12.94
CA ALA A 135 -2.52 -15.51 -14.14
C ALA A 135 -2.65 -17.04 -14.24
N THR A 136 -1.59 -17.77 -13.91
CA THR A 136 -1.62 -19.24 -13.84
C THR A 136 -2.54 -19.74 -12.74
N ALA A 137 -2.44 -19.18 -11.53
CA ALA A 137 -3.24 -19.59 -10.38
C ALA A 137 -4.76 -19.34 -10.58
N PHE A 138 -5.11 -18.32 -11.35
CA PHE A 138 -6.51 -18.00 -11.68
C PHE A 138 -6.98 -18.55 -13.03
N ALA A 139 -6.17 -19.31 -13.76
CA ALA A 139 -6.46 -19.73 -15.13
C ALA A 139 -7.81 -20.43 -15.24
N ASP A 140 -8.06 -21.44 -14.42
CA ASP A 140 -9.31 -22.24 -14.45
C ASP A 140 -10.57 -21.38 -14.22
N ARG A 141 -10.45 -20.32 -13.44
CA ARG A 141 -11.56 -19.40 -13.14
C ARG A 141 -11.75 -18.34 -14.23
N LEU A 142 -10.67 -17.96 -14.90
CA LEU A 142 -10.67 -16.86 -15.87
C LEU A 142 -10.83 -17.35 -17.31
N GLU A 143 -10.25 -18.49 -17.70
CA GLU A 143 -10.29 -18.97 -19.09
C GLU A 143 -11.71 -19.12 -19.66
N PRO A 144 -12.70 -19.61 -18.90
CA PRO A 144 -14.07 -19.73 -19.41
C PRO A 144 -14.77 -18.39 -19.62
N LEU A 145 -14.24 -17.29 -19.10
CA LEU A 145 -14.90 -15.98 -19.13
C LEU A 145 -14.78 -15.32 -20.50
N PRO A 146 -15.89 -14.73 -21.03
CA PRO A 146 -15.89 -13.99 -22.29
C PRO A 146 -14.86 -12.84 -22.27
N ARG A 147 -14.30 -12.56 -23.44
CA ARG A 147 -13.42 -11.41 -23.66
C ARG A 147 -14.18 -10.27 -24.36
N PRO A 148 -13.89 -9.01 -24.08
CA PRO A 148 -12.82 -8.53 -23.18
C PRO A 148 -13.17 -8.76 -21.70
N ARG A 149 -12.13 -9.02 -20.88
CA ARG A 149 -12.28 -9.11 -19.44
C ARG A 149 -12.07 -7.72 -18.82
N VAL A 150 -13.10 -7.17 -18.20
CA VAL A 150 -13.09 -5.83 -17.62
C VAL A 150 -12.78 -5.94 -16.13
N ALA A 151 -11.65 -5.36 -15.70
CA ALA A 151 -11.31 -5.30 -14.28
C ALA A 151 -11.88 -4.03 -13.63
N ALA A 152 -12.65 -4.19 -12.57
CA ALA A 152 -13.18 -3.10 -11.77
C ALA A 152 -12.64 -3.18 -10.32
N LEU A 153 -11.84 -2.18 -9.93
CA LEU A 153 -11.27 -2.06 -8.59
C LEU A 153 -12.01 -0.96 -7.84
N ILE A 154 -12.87 -1.37 -6.91
CA ILE A 154 -13.72 -0.43 -6.19
C ILE A 154 -13.02 0.07 -4.94
N GLY A 155 -12.80 1.37 -4.91
CA GLY A 155 -12.29 2.09 -3.76
C GLY A 155 -13.32 2.17 -2.62
N GLY A 156 -13.06 3.00 -1.64
CA GLY A 156 -13.96 3.17 -0.52
C GLY A 156 -13.78 4.52 0.17
N ARG A 157 -14.28 4.59 1.39
CA ARG A 157 -14.33 5.81 2.20
C ARG A 157 -12.93 6.40 2.46
N SER A 158 -12.83 7.72 2.34
CA SER A 158 -11.64 8.50 2.71
C SER A 158 -12.06 9.76 3.47
N ARG A 159 -11.11 10.64 3.82
CA ARG A 159 -11.45 11.94 4.43
C ARG A 159 -12.20 12.88 3.47
N ALA A 160 -11.95 12.76 2.18
CA ALA A 160 -12.50 13.65 1.15
C ALA A 160 -13.66 13.01 0.38
N PHE A 161 -13.78 11.69 0.38
CA PHE A 161 -14.75 10.98 -0.45
C PHE A 161 -15.48 9.89 0.33
N ASP A 162 -16.73 9.68 0.01
CA ASP A 162 -17.55 8.56 0.47
C ASP A 162 -18.12 7.81 -0.74
N LEU A 163 -18.61 6.60 -0.52
CA LEU A 163 -19.32 5.80 -1.49
C LEU A 163 -20.67 5.38 -0.89
N PRO A 164 -21.68 6.27 -0.91
CA PRO A 164 -23.03 5.93 -0.48
C PRO A 164 -23.64 4.83 -1.36
N GLU A 165 -24.60 4.09 -0.81
CA GLU A 165 -25.28 3.00 -1.51
C GLU A 165 -25.85 3.41 -2.87
N ALA A 166 -26.52 4.57 -2.95
CA ALA A 166 -27.09 5.09 -4.19
C ALA A 166 -26.01 5.35 -5.26
N HIS A 167 -24.85 5.89 -4.86
CA HIS A 167 -23.72 6.11 -5.76
C HIS A 167 -23.12 4.77 -6.22
N ALA A 168 -22.99 3.81 -5.32
CA ALA A 168 -22.51 2.47 -5.64
C ALA A 168 -23.46 1.78 -6.63
N ALA A 169 -24.76 1.94 -6.45
CA ALA A 169 -25.77 1.41 -7.36
C ALA A 169 -25.67 2.01 -8.77
N ASP A 170 -25.59 3.34 -8.89
CA ASP A 170 -25.41 4.00 -10.21
C ASP A 170 -24.09 3.57 -10.88
N LEU A 171 -22.99 3.47 -10.12
CA LEU A 171 -21.72 2.99 -10.63
C LEU A 171 -21.83 1.55 -11.13
N ALA A 172 -22.53 0.67 -10.40
CA ALA A 172 -22.75 -0.71 -10.81
C ALA A 172 -23.53 -0.77 -12.12
N ASP A 173 -24.62 0.01 -12.26
CA ASP A 173 -25.40 0.04 -13.50
C ASP A 173 -24.59 0.54 -14.70
N ARG A 174 -23.66 1.47 -14.49
CA ARG A 174 -22.75 1.95 -15.54
C ARG A 174 -21.71 0.89 -15.91
N ILE A 175 -21.17 0.17 -14.93
CA ILE A 175 -20.24 -0.95 -15.16
C ILE A 175 -20.98 -2.05 -15.94
N ALA A 176 -22.19 -2.42 -15.53
CA ALA A 176 -23.00 -3.44 -16.22
C ALA A 176 -23.17 -3.10 -17.70
N ARG A 177 -23.66 -1.91 -18.00
CA ARG A 177 -23.83 -1.46 -19.39
C ARG A 177 -22.52 -1.50 -20.20
N ALA A 178 -21.39 -1.13 -19.60
CA ALA A 178 -20.10 -1.15 -20.30
C ALA A 178 -19.66 -2.59 -20.62
N VAL A 179 -19.80 -3.52 -19.67
CA VAL A 179 -19.45 -4.93 -19.86
C VAL A 179 -20.36 -5.60 -20.88
N GLU A 180 -21.67 -5.39 -20.78
CA GLU A 180 -22.68 -5.92 -21.71
C GLU A 180 -22.46 -5.40 -23.14
N SER A 181 -22.24 -4.08 -23.29
CA SER A 181 -21.96 -3.48 -24.59
C SER A 181 -20.70 -4.02 -25.25
N ALA A 182 -19.72 -4.44 -24.44
CA ALA A 182 -18.48 -5.04 -24.93
C ALA A 182 -18.62 -6.56 -25.20
N GLY A 183 -19.73 -7.18 -24.80
CA GLY A 183 -19.89 -8.64 -24.85
C GLY A 183 -18.87 -9.39 -23.99
N GLY A 184 -18.37 -8.74 -22.96
CA GLY A 184 -17.27 -9.21 -22.15
C GLY A 184 -17.66 -9.82 -20.80
N SER A 185 -16.70 -9.88 -19.89
CA SER A 185 -16.89 -10.34 -18.51
C SER A 185 -16.30 -9.38 -17.49
N LEU A 186 -16.79 -9.46 -16.25
CA LEU A 186 -16.40 -8.58 -15.15
C LEU A 186 -15.49 -9.30 -14.16
N MET A 187 -14.36 -8.70 -13.83
CA MET A 187 -13.52 -9.06 -12.68
C MET A 187 -13.60 -7.94 -11.66
N LEU A 188 -14.36 -8.14 -10.58
CA LEU A 188 -14.65 -7.11 -9.56
C LEU A 188 -13.92 -7.41 -8.26
N THR A 189 -13.31 -6.39 -7.68
CA THR A 189 -12.78 -6.47 -6.31
C THR A 189 -13.09 -5.20 -5.52
N PHE A 190 -13.25 -5.36 -4.21
CA PHE A 190 -13.53 -4.28 -3.28
C PHE A 190 -12.34 -3.99 -2.37
N SER A 191 -12.13 -2.72 -2.05
CA SER A 191 -11.15 -2.35 -1.05
C SER A 191 -11.68 -2.62 0.36
N ARG A 192 -10.78 -2.78 1.33
CA ARG A 192 -11.15 -2.89 2.77
C ARG A 192 -11.90 -1.67 3.31
N ARG A 193 -11.91 -0.55 2.59
CA ARG A 193 -12.60 0.70 2.94
C ARG A 193 -13.93 0.85 2.23
N THR A 194 -14.30 -0.08 1.36
CA THR A 194 -15.61 -0.03 0.69
C THR A 194 -16.71 -0.33 1.71
N PRO A 195 -17.71 0.56 1.89
CA PRO A 195 -18.81 0.33 2.82
C PRO A 195 -19.58 -0.96 2.48
N GLU A 196 -20.01 -1.72 3.48
CA GLU A 196 -20.73 -2.98 3.26
C GLU A 196 -22.03 -2.79 2.46
N ALA A 197 -22.79 -1.73 2.72
CA ALA A 197 -23.99 -1.40 1.92
C ALA A 197 -23.64 -1.19 0.44
N ALA A 198 -22.52 -0.49 0.15
CA ALA A 198 -22.07 -0.30 -1.22
C ALA A 198 -21.64 -1.61 -1.88
N LYS A 199 -20.92 -2.48 -1.15
CA LYS A 199 -20.55 -3.81 -1.66
C LYS A 199 -21.78 -4.63 -1.99
N ALA A 200 -22.75 -4.69 -1.06
CA ALA A 200 -24.00 -5.45 -1.24
C ALA A 200 -24.78 -4.95 -2.46
N ALA A 201 -24.95 -3.62 -2.59
CA ALA A 201 -25.67 -3.01 -3.71
C ALA A 201 -24.99 -3.32 -5.06
N MET A 202 -23.66 -3.21 -5.13
CA MET A 202 -22.90 -3.50 -6.34
C MET A 202 -22.95 -5.00 -6.68
N THR A 203 -22.73 -5.86 -5.69
CA THR A 203 -22.76 -7.31 -5.89
C THR A 203 -24.12 -7.77 -6.42
N ALA A 204 -25.21 -7.29 -5.83
CA ALA A 204 -26.57 -7.65 -6.27
C ALA A 204 -26.86 -7.22 -7.72
N ARG A 205 -26.38 -6.02 -8.11
CA ARG A 205 -26.61 -5.48 -9.46
C ARG A 205 -25.72 -6.11 -10.53
N LEU A 206 -24.54 -6.61 -10.16
CA LEU A 206 -23.54 -7.14 -11.10
C LEU A 206 -23.51 -8.68 -11.15
N ALA A 207 -24.25 -9.36 -10.28
CA ALA A 207 -24.25 -10.83 -10.18
C ALA A 207 -24.76 -11.54 -11.45
N HIS A 208 -25.51 -10.87 -12.31
CA HIS A 208 -26.00 -11.43 -13.56
C HIS A 208 -24.93 -11.48 -14.70
N LEU A 209 -23.86 -10.72 -14.55
CA LEU A 209 -22.80 -10.66 -15.56
C LEU A 209 -21.89 -11.89 -15.48
N PRO A 210 -21.43 -12.40 -16.65
CA PRO A 210 -20.33 -13.34 -16.63
C PRO A 210 -19.13 -12.73 -15.95
N GLY A 211 -18.54 -13.42 -14.97
CA GLY A 211 -17.40 -12.82 -14.29
C GLY A 211 -17.02 -13.44 -12.96
N LEU A 212 -16.16 -12.74 -12.26
CA LEU A 212 -15.64 -13.10 -10.96
C LEU A 212 -15.73 -11.89 -10.01
N ILE A 213 -16.49 -12.02 -8.94
CA ILE A 213 -16.43 -11.09 -7.81
C ILE A 213 -15.48 -11.72 -6.79
N TRP A 214 -14.29 -11.12 -6.64
CA TRP A 214 -13.28 -11.64 -5.75
C TRP A 214 -13.48 -11.10 -4.34
N ASP A 215 -13.59 -12.01 -3.38
CA ASP A 215 -13.81 -11.73 -1.95
C ASP A 215 -12.55 -11.32 -1.18
N GLY A 216 -11.39 -11.48 -1.80
CA GLY A 216 -10.09 -11.16 -1.19
C GLY A 216 -9.32 -12.37 -0.70
N GLU A 217 -9.87 -13.58 -0.87
CA GLU A 217 -9.23 -14.83 -0.49
C GLU A 217 -8.79 -15.61 -1.74
N GLY A 218 -7.65 -16.25 -1.66
CA GLY A 218 -6.91 -17.09 -2.60
C GLY A 218 -7.34 -17.15 -4.05
N PRO A 219 -6.66 -17.89 -4.92
CA PRO A 219 -7.23 -18.28 -6.19
C PRO A 219 -8.31 -19.31 -6.04
#